data_c213d9964fc26c3563424043588fa5e6
#
_entry.id   c213d9964fc26c3563424043588fa5e6
#
_cell.length_a   1.000
_cell.length_b   1.000
_cell.length_c   1.000
_cell.angle_alpha   90.00
_cell.angle_beta   90.00
_cell.angle_gamma   90.00
#
_symmetry.space_group_name_H-M   'P 1'
#
loop_
_entity.id
_entity.type
_entity.pdbx_description
1 polymer ?
#
loop_
_entity_poly.entity_id
_entity_poly.type
_entity_poly.pdbx_seq_one_letter_code
_entity_poly.pdbx_strand_id
1 'polypeptide(L)'
;MVKCMEYLQLSLDEYTQSKEEIKKELGGIVKSFVQIGWHLTRIDKSGAYKTDGYQTIAEFAKAEYGLSATTTSRFMNVYETYSIEGDTPELKEQYREYNSSQLVELLQVREEDRCVFQPEARREDIREFHRFEKENENSVDNLLNWKEAKTTEEKISAAIYEFFRENKET
;
A
#
# COMPACT_ATOMS: atom_id res chain seq x y z
N MET A 1 43.33 -14.62 -16.78
CA MET A 1 42.88 -15.55 -15.76
C MET A 1 41.37 -15.31 -15.54
N VAL A 2 40.53 -16.15 -16.13
CA VAL A 2 39.07 -16.09 -15.93
C VAL A 2 38.78 -16.79 -14.61
N LYS A 3 38.33 -16.06 -13.61
CA LYS A 3 37.92 -16.59 -12.31
C LYS A 3 36.64 -17.41 -12.56
N CYS A 4 36.78 -18.75 -12.50
CA CYS A 4 35.63 -19.65 -12.53
C CYS A 4 34.73 -19.29 -11.36
N MET A 5 33.49 -18.84 -11.64
CA MET A 5 32.46 -18.67 -10.60
C MET A 5 32.09 -20.08 -10.13
N GLU A 6 32.50 -20.46 -8.92
CA GLU A 6 31.95 -21.63 -8.25
C GLU A 6 30.47 -21.36 -7.98
N TYR A 7 29.59 -22.05 -8.68
CA TYR A 7 28.16 -22.05 -8.38
C TYR A 7 27.95 -22.86 -7.09
N LEU A 8 27.44 -22.19 -6.07
CA LEU A 8 27.02 -22.86 -4.84
C LEU A 8 25.81 -23.75 -5.17
N GLN A 9 26.00 -25.09 -5.11
CA GLN A 9 24.89 -26.03 -5.22
C GLN A 9 24.25 -26.20 -3.83
N LEU A 10 23.05 -25.67 -3.65
CA LEU A 10 22.23 -25.92 -2.47
C LEU A 10 21.51 -27.26 -2.64
N SER A 11 21.43 -28.06 -1.59
CA SER A 11 20.54 -29.22 -1.53
C SER A 11 19.07 -28.72 -1.53
N LEU A 12 18.13 -29.61 -1.85
CA LEU A 12 16.70 -29.27 -1.85
C LEU A 12 16.23 -28.83 -0.45
N ASP A 13 16.76 -29.44 0.59
CA ASP A 13 16.42 -29.11 1.98
C ASP A 13 16.97 -27.73 2.37
N GLU A 14 18.22 -27.43 2.05
CA GLU A 14 18.83 -26.11 2.28
C GLU A 14 18.10 -25.00 1.51
N TYR A 15 17.68 -25.28 0.28
CA TYR A 15 16.88 -24.35 -0.51
C TYR A 15 15.52 -24.08 0.14
N THR A 16 14.84 -25.12 0.60
CA THR A 16 13.53 -25.01 1.26
C THR A 16 13.63 -24.25 2.58
N GLN A 17 14.63 -24.59 3.41
CA GLN A 17 14.91 -23.89 4.65
C GLN A 17 15.23 -22.41 4.43
N SER A 18 16.06 -22.10 3.43
CA SER A 18 16.37 -20.70 3.09
C SER A 18 15.14 -19.90 2.68
N LYS A 19 14.21 -20.52 1.95
CA LYS A 19 12.92 -19.86 1.59
C LYS A 19 12.07 -19.56 2.81
N GLU A 20 11.98 -20.47 3.76
CA GLU A 20 11.21 -20.28 4.99
C GLU A 20 11.82 -19.19 5.87
N GLU A 21 13.15 -19.16 6.00
CA GLU A 21 13.86 -18.12 6.73
C GLU A 21 13.65 -16.74 6.08
N ILE A 22 13.76 -16.63 4.76
CA ILE A 22 13.49 -15.39 4.02
C ILE A 22 12.04 -14.91 4.29
N LYS A 23 11.06 -15.81 4.23
CA LYS A 23 9.65 -15.47 4.51
C LYS A 23 9.47 -14.94 5.94
N LYS A 24 10.12 -15.55 6.91
CA LYS A 24 10.10 -15.13 8.33
C LYS A 24 10.71 -13.74 8.50
N GLU A 25 11.88 -13.49 7.93
CA GLU A 25 12.55 -12.19 8.03
C GLU A 25 11.74 -11.08 7.32
N LEU A 26 11.15 -11.37 6.15
CA LEU A 26 10.24 -10.44 5.48
C LEU A 26 9.02 -10.09 6.34
N GLY A 27 8.44 -11.07 7.05
CA GLY A 27 7.37 -10.84 8.03
C GLY A 27 7.82 -9.94 9.19
N GLY A 28 9.07 -10.06 9.62
CA GLY A 28 9.69 -9.17 10.60
C GLY A 28 9.77 -7.71 10.13
N ILE A 29 10.08 -7.48 8.86
CA ILE A 29 10.11 -6.14 8.27
C ILE A 29 8.73 -5.48 8.32
N VAL A 30 7.67 -6.20 7.96
CA VAL A 30 6.30 -5.68 8.01
C VAL A 30 5.91 -5.32 9.43
N LYS A 31 6.21 -6.18 10.40
CA LYS A 31 5.97 -5.91 11.82
C LYS A 31 6.69 -4.65 12.29
N SER A 32 7.96 -4.50 11.94
CA SER A 32 8.73 -3.30 12.27
C SER A 32 8.15 -2.04 11.61
N PHE A 33 7.66 -2.16 10.37
CA PHE A 33 7.03 -1.08 9.64
C PHE A 33 5.79 -0.55 10.39
N VAL A 34 4.92 -1.45 10.85
CA VAL A 34 3.71 -1.12 11.62
C VAL A 34 4.06 -0.54 13.00
N GLN A 35 5.06 -1.10 13.69
CA GLN A 35 5.52 -0.58 14.98
C GLN A 35 6.06 0.85 14.87
N ILE A 36 6.85 1.16 13.86
CA ILE A 36 7.34 2.52 13.62
C ILE A 36 6.16 3.47 13.38
N GLY A 37 5.19 3.07 12.55
CA GLY A 37 3.98 3.85 12.29
C GLY A 37 3.18 4.13 13.57
N TRP A 38 3.01 3.13 14.42
CA TRP A 38 2.34 3.27 15.72
C TRP A 38 3.05 4.29 16.63
N HIS A 39 4.38 4.18 16.79
CA HIS A 39 5.13 5.13 17.59
C HIS A 39 5.04 6.56 17.05
N LEU A 40 5.20 6.73 15.73
CA LEU A 40 5.09 8.05 15.10
C LEU A 40 3.70 8.66 15.28
N THR A 41 2.64 7.86 15.09
CA THR A 41 1.25 8.30 15.29
C THR A 41 1.00 8.69 16.77
N ARG A 42 1.53 7.97 17.74
CA ARG A 42 1.42 8.32 19.16
C ARG A 42 2.14 9.62 19.49
N ILE A 43 3.36 9.79 18.97
CA ILE A 43 4.13 11.04 19.15
C ILE A 43 3.38 12.20 18.51
N ASP A 44 2.80 12.01 17.32
CA ASP A 44 2.03 13.05 16.63
C ASP A 44 0.78 13.44 17.42
N LYS A 45 -0.04 12.47 17.82
CA LYS A 45 -1.26 12.70 18.61
C LYS A 45 -0.99 13.38 19.96
N SER A 46 0.12 13.06 20.60
CA SER A 46 0.52 13.69 21.86
C SER A 46 1.09 15.10 21.68
N GLY A 47 1.59 15.41 20.49
CA GLY A 47 2.30 16.67 20.21
C GLY A 47 3.65 16.80 20.95
N ALA A 48 4.19 15.71 21.52
CA ALA A 48 5.42 15.73 22.33
C ALA A 48 6.63 16.31 21.58
N TYR A 49 6.72 16.09 20.26
CA TYR A 49 7.80 16.64 19.41
C TYR A 49 7.90 18.16 19.46
N LYS A 50 6.83 18.87 19.86
CA LYS A 50 6.83 20.33 19.98
C LYS A 50 7.67 20.81 21.16
N THR A 51 7.82 19.98 22.20
CA THR A 51 8.69 20.31 23.35
C THR A 51 10.16 20.31 22.97
N ASP A 52 10.51 19.54 21.93
CA ASP A 52 11.85 19.47 21.39
C ASP A 52 12.11 20.58 20.30
N GLY A 53 11.09 21.43 20.05
CA GLY A 53 11.18 22.58 19.16
C GLY A 53 10.75 22.31 17.71
N TYR A 54 10.31 21.11 17.38
CA TYR A 54 9.84 20.78 16.03
C TYR A 54 8.41 21.26 15.78
N GLN A 55 8.11 21.69 14.57
CA GLN A 55 6.78 22.17 14.21
C GLN A 55 5.86 21.05 13.71
N THR A 56 6.42 20.00 13.12
CA THR A 56 5.68 18.88 12.54
C THR A 56 6.35 17.55 12.88
N ILE A 57 5.54 16.48 12.88
CA ILE A 57 6.05 15.11 13.04
C ILE A 57 7.05 14.72 11.92
N ALA A 58 6.85 15.26 10.72
CA ALA A 58 7.76 15.01 9.60
C ALA A 58 9.14 15.67 9.80
N GLU A 59 9.17 16.87 10.39
CA GLU A 59 10.40 17.56 10.74
C GLU A 59 11.15 16.82 11.86
N PHE A 60 10.45 16.42 12.91
CA PHE A 60 10.95 15.56 13.97
C PHE A 60 11.55 14.25 13.41
N ALA A 61 10.77 13.50 12.62
CA ALA A 61 11.21 12.23 12.08
C ALA A 61 12.40 12.37 11.12
N LYS A 62 12.50 13.49 10.42
CA LYS A 62 13.65 13.79 9.58
C LYS A 62 14.90 14.09 10.39
N ALA A 63 14.78 14.90 11.46
CA ALA A 63 15.90 15.30 12.28
C ALA A 63 16.45 14.13 13.12
N GLU A 64 15.56 13.36 13.76
CA GLU A 64 15.96 12.30 14.70
C GLU A 64 16.34 10.99 13.97
N TYR A 65 15.65 10.65 12.87
CA TYR A 65 15.77 9.34 12.21
C TYR A 65 16.15 9.41 10.72
N GLY A 66 16.30 10.61 10.16
CA GLY A 66 16.60 10.77 8.72
C GLY A 66 15.44 10.38 7.78
N LEU A 67 14.22 10.24 8.30
CA LEU A 67 13.06 9.83 7.50
C LEU A 67 12.54 11.01 6.67
N SER A 68 12.23 10.76 5.40
CA SER A 68 11.53 11.77 4.58
C SER A 68 10.08 11.93 5.03
N ALA A 69 9.46 13.10 4.78
CA ALA A 69 8.05 13.33 5.09
C ALA A 69 7.13 12.28 4.45
N THR A 70 7.41 11.89 3.21
CA THR A 70 6.66 10.83 2.51
C THR A 70 6.80 9.48 3.20
N THR A 71 8.00 9.13 3.66
CA THR A 71 8.25 7.87 4.38
C THR A 71 7.55 7.89 5.73
N THR A 72 7.61 8.99 6.47
CA THR A 72 6.91 9.18 7.74
C THR A 72 5.40 8.98 7.58
N SER A 73 4.79 9.64 6.60
CA SER A 73 3.36 9.49 6.31
C SER A 73 3.00 8.05 5.91
N ARG A 74 3.84 7.35 5.14
CA ARG A 74 3.59 5.95 4.77
C ARG A 74 3.57 5.03 5.98
N PHE A 75 4.49 5.17 6.91
CA PHE A 75 4.50 4.39 8.15
C PHE A 75 3.21 4.62 8.95
N MET A 76 2.83 5.88 9.16
CA MET A 76 1.65 6.25 9.93
C MET A 76 0.37 5.75 9.25
N ASN A 77 0.21 5.98 7.94
CA ASN A 77 -0.98 5.57 7.19
C ASN A 77 -1.14 4.05 7.14
N VAL A 78 -0.06 3.28 6.99
CA VAL A 78 -0.11 1.81 7.03
C VAL A 78 -0.60 1.34 8.39
N TYR A 79 -0.07 1.90 9.48
CA TYR A 79 -0.53 1.59 10.82
C TYR A 79 -2.02 1.95 11.00
N GLU A 80 -2.44 3.16 10.67
CA GLU A 80 -3.81 3.64 10.89
C GLU A 80 -4.84 2.86 10.05
N THR A 81 -4.48 2.44 8.84
CA THR A 81 -5.40 1.76 7.93
C THR A 81 -5.53 0.26 8.23
N TYR A 82 -4.41 -0.40 8.51
CA TYR A 82 -4.36 -1.87 8.51
C TYR A 82 -4.20 -2.50 9.90
N SER A 83 -3.99 -1.70 10.96
CA SER A 83 -3.93 -2.24 12.31
C SER A 83 -5.31 -2.48 12.90
N ILE A 84 -5.38 -3.39 13.87
CA ILE A 84 -6.58 -3.62 14.66
C ILE A 84 -6.96 -2.35 15.42
N GLU A 85 -8.26 -2.16 15.64
CA GLU A 85 -8.73 -1.06 16.47
C GLU A 85 -8.15 -1.13 17.87
N GLY A 86 -7.71 0.01 18.37
CA GLY A 86 -7.04 0.12 19.66
C GLY A 86 -5.62 0.65 19.51
N ASP A 87 -4.94 0.88 20.62
CA ASP A 87 -3.56 1.40 20.64
C ASP A 87 -2.55 0.24 20.62
N THR A 88 -2.61 -0.60 19.57
CA THR A 88 -1.71 -1.76 19.40
C THR A 88 -1.07 -1.78 18.01
N PRO A 89 0.23 -2.12 17.90
CA PRO A 89 0.92 -2.22 16.61
C PRO A 89 0.71 -3.58 15.96
N GLU A 90 -0.53 -4.06 15.87
CA GLU A 90 -0.87 -5.35 15.28
C GLU A 90 -1.73 -5.18 14.04
N LEU A 91 -1.38 -5.89 12.97
CA LEU A 91 -2.16 -5.92 11.74
C LEU A 91 -3.45 -6.72 11.91
N LYS A 92 -4.52 -6.25 11.27
CA LYS A 92 -5.73 -7.03 11.01
C LYS A 92 -5.34 -8.34 10.32
N GLU A 93 -6.00 -9.44 10.65
CA GLU A 93 -5.64 -10.78 10.18
C GLU A 93 -5.53 -10.88 8.65
N GLN A 94 -6.43 -10.25 7.95
CA GLN A 94 -6.47 -10.21 6.48
C GLN A 94 -5.24 -9.57 5.83
N TYR A 95 -4.44 -8.77 6.57
CA TYR A 95 -3.25 -8.09 6.03
C TYR A 95 -1.92 -8.67 6.50
N ARG A 96 -1.93 -9.73 7.32
CA ARG A 96 -0.71 -10.31 7.91
C ARG A 96 0.24 -10.93 6.90
N GLU A 97 -0.29 -11.43 5.80
CA GLU A 97 0.49 -12.10 4.73
C GLU A 97 1.04 -11.13 3.67
N TYR A 98 0.62 -9.86 3.70
CA TYR A 98 1.10 -8.85 2.75
C TYR A 98 2.47 -8.31 3.17
N ASN A 99 3.30 -8.00 2.19
CA ASN A 99 4.56 -7.29 2.45
C ASN A 99 4.35 -5.76 2.56
N SER A 100 5.33 -5.06 3.15
CA SER A 100 5.24 -3.61 3.39
C SER A 100 5.03 -2.79 2.11
N SER A 101 5.61 -3.23 0.98
CA SER A 101 5.46 -2.53 -0.30
C SER A 101 4.04 -2.67 -0.86
N GLN A 102 3.42 -3.85 -0.72
CA GLN A 102 2.02 -4.07 -1.10
C GLN A 102 1.09 -3.22 -0.24
N LEU A 103 1.28 -3.21 1.09
CA LEU A 103 0.46 -2.39 1.99
C LEU A 103 0.53 -0.91 1.64
N VAL A 104 1.71 -0.40 1.27
CA VAL A 104 1.87 0.99 0.83
C VAL A 104 1.13 1.27 -0.48
N GLU A 105 1.17 0.39 -1.47
CA GLU A 105 0.43 0.58 -2.72
C GLU A 105 -1.09 0.45 -2.51
N LEU A 106 -1.54 -0.49 -1.67
CA LEU A 106 -2.95 -0.67 -1.31
C LEU A 106 -3.56 0.55 -0.58
N LEU A 107 -2.76 1.43 0.03
CA LEU A 107 -3.25 2.71 0.55
C LEU A 107 -3.86 3.61 -0.52
N GLN A 108 -3.43 3.44 -1.78
CA GLN A 108 -3.92 4.23 -2.91
C GLN A 108 -5.20 3.64 -3.53
N VAL A 109 -5.51 2.37 -3.22
CA VAL A 109 -6.70 1.65 -3.70
C VAL A 109 -7.86 1.92 -2.73
N ARG A 110 -9.07 2.12 -3.26
CA ARG A 110 -10.27 2.30 -2.45
C ARG A 110 -10.49 1.11 -1.51
N GLU A 111 -11.02 1.37 -0.34
CA GLU A 111 -11.16 0.34 0.70
C GLU A 111 -11.98 -0.87 0.22
N GLU A 112 -13.06 -0.63 -0.49
CA GLU A 112 -13.93 -1.64 -1.07
C GLU A 112 -13.24 -2.55 -2.09
N ASP A 113 -12.23 -2.01 -2.80
CA ASP A 113 -11.55 -2.74 -3.88
C ASP A 113 -10.26 -3.46 -3.41
N ARG A 114 -9.79 -3.18 -2.18
CA ARG A 114 -8.59 -3.83 -1.63
C ARG A 114 -8.72 -5.35 -1.53
N CYS A 115 -9.92 -5.86 -1.33
CA CYS A 115 -10.18 -7.31 -1.24
C CYS A 115 -9.93 -8.07 -2.56
N VAL A 116 -9.84 -7.38 -3.68
CA VAL A 116 -9.52 -7.98 -4.99
C VAL A 116 -8.09 -8.55 -5.02
N PHE A 117 -7.19 -7.95 -4.25
CA PHE A 117 -5.79 -8.35 -4.22
C PHE A 117 -5.55 -9.40 -3.15
N GLN A 118 -4.81 -10.44 -3.51
CA GLN A 118 -4.32 -11.47 -2.61
C GLN A 118 -2.84 -11.20 -2.28
N PRO A 119 -2.29 -11.80 -1.21
CA PRO A 119 -0.88 -11.61 -0.83
C PRO A 119 0.14 -11.95 -1.91
N GLU A 120 -0.25 -12.78 -2.89
CA GLU A 120 0.57 -13.18 -4.03
C GLU A 120 0.59 -12.14 -5.15
N ALA A 121 -0.29 -11.14 -5.10
CA ALA A 121 -0.35 -10.07 -6.11
C ALA A 121 0.97 -9.29 -6.15
N ARG A 122 1.46 -9.00 -7.35
CA ARG A 122 2.65 -8.18 -7.47
C ARG A 122 2.31 -6.72 -7.18
N ARG A 123 3.26 -6.02 -6.58
CA ARG A 123 3.14 -4.58 -6.30
C ARG A 123 2.76 -3.78 -7.55
N GLU A 124 3.30 -4.17 -8.70
CA GLU A 124 3.05 -3.54 -9.99
C GLU A 124 1.58 -3.66 -10.41
N ASP A 125 0.96 -4.81 -10.16
CA ASP A 125 -0.45 -5.07 -10.51
C ASP A 125 -1.38 -4.16 -9.67
N ILE A 126 -1.08 -3.97 -8.38
CA ILE A 126 -1.82 -3.06 -7.49
C ILE A 126 -1.71 -1.61 -7.99
N ARG A 127 -0.51 -1.19 -8.38
CA ARG A 127 -0.25 0.15 -8.91
C ARG A 127 -0.95 0.39 -10.25
N GLU A 128 -0.96 -0.60 -11.13
CA GLU A 128 -1.66 -0.55 -12.41
C GLU A 128 -3.17 -0.41 -12.22
N PHE A 129 -3.74 -1.17 -11.30
CA PHE A 129 -5.15 -1.08 -10.94
C PHE A 129 -5.51 0.31 -10.42
N HIS A 130 -4.75 0.87 -9.47
CA HIS A 130 -4.98 2.23 -8.98
C HIS A 130 -4.90 3.28 -10.10
N ARG A 131 -3.94 3.14 -11.03
CA ARG A 131 -3.87 4.04 -12.19
C ARG A 131 -5.12 3.93 -13.06
N PHE A 132 -5.58 2.70 -13.31
CA PHE A 132 -6.81 2.45 -14.06
C PHE A 132 -8.05 3.04 -13.37
N GLU A 133 -8.19 2.89 -12.04
CA GLU A 133 -9.27 3.52 -11.28
C GLU A 133 -9.26 5.04 -11.47
N LYS A 134 -8.10 5.67 -11.29
CA LYS A 134 -7.95 7.11 -11.40
C LYS A 134 -8.24 7.63 -12.82
N GLU A 135 -7.85 6.88 -13.84
CA GLU A 135 -8.16 7.21 -15.24
C GLU A 135 -9.67 7.10 -15.50
N ASN A 136 -10.33 6.10 -14.90
CA ASN A 136 -11.78 5.90 -15.02
C ASN A 136 -12.58 6.91 -14.20
N GLU A 137 -12.15 7.30 -13.01
CA GLU A 137 -12.77 8.38 -12.25
C GLU A 137 -12.76 9.69 -13.05
N ASN A 138 -11.63 10.03 -13.65
CA ASN A 138 -11.54 11.19 -14.53
C ASN A 138 -12.42 11.04 -15.78
N SER A 139 -12.62 9.81 -16.28
CA SER A 139 -13.52 9.51 -17.39
C SER A 139 -14.98 9.64 -16.98
N VAL A 140 -15.31 9.23 -15.75
CA VAL A 140 -16.68 9.32 -15.19
C VAL A 140 -17.08 10.76 -14.93
N ASP A 141 -16.21 11.60 -14.39
CA ASP A 141 -16.47 13.04 -14.27
C ASP A 141 -16.69 13.69 -15.65
N ASN A 142 -15.97 13.23 -16.67
CA ASN A 142 -16.20 13.62 -18.06
C ASN A 142 -17.49 13.01 -18.64
N LEU A 143 -17.93 11.83 -18.18
CA LEU A 143 -19.14 11.12 -18.58
C LEU A 143 -20.38 11.56 -17.82
N LEU A 144 -20.29 12.12 -16.62
CA LEU A 144 -21.38 12.80 -15.94
C LEU A 144 -21.83 14.04 -16.71
N ASN A 145 -20.98 14.59 -17.56
CA ASN A 145 -21.32 15.57 -18.60
C ASN A 145 -21.77 14.92 -19.94
N TRP A 146 -22.18 13.64 -19.90
CA TRP A 146 -22.60 12.90 -21.12
C TRP A 146 -23.71 13.58 -21.91
N LYS A 147 -24.54 14.41 -21.26
CA LYS A 147 -25.54 15.24 -21.93
C LYS A 147 -24.92 16.27 -22.88
N GLU A 148 -23.63 16.56 -22.68
CA GLU A 148 -22.80 17.41 -23.53
C GLU A 148 -21.86 16.62 -24.44
N ALA A 149 -21.89 15.27 -24.38
CA ALA A 149 -21.05 14.39 -25.20
C ALA A 149 -21.26 14.69 -26.69
N LYS A 150 -20.22 15.16 -27.35
CA LYS A 150 -20.27 15.65 -28.74
C LYS A 150 -20.05 14.52 -29.75
N THR A 151 -19.43 13.42 -29.34
CA THR A 151 -19.06 12.30 -30.25
C THR A 151 -19.86 11.03 -29.96
N THR A 152 -20.00 10.16 -30.98
CA THR A 152 -20.67 8.86 -30.85
C THR A 152 -19.90 7.92 -29.92
N GLU A 153 -18.56 8.01 -29.92
CA GLU A 153 -17.68 7.20 -29.06
C GLU A 153 -17.87 7.55 -27.58
N GLU A 154 -17.98 8.84 -27.24
CA GLU A 154 -18.27 9.31 -25.90
C GLU A 154 -19.64 8.81 -25.40
N LYS A 155 -20.65 8.81 -26.28
CA LYS A 155 -22.00 8.31 -25.97
C LYS A 155 -22.02 6.79 -25.73
N ILE A 156 -21.27 6.02 -26.52
CA ILE A 156 -21.14 4.56 -26.38
C ILE A 156 -20.43 4.24 -25.05
N SER A 157 -19.36 4.93 -24.75
CA SER A 157 -18.61 4.74 -23.50
C SER A 157 -19.47 5.05 -22.27
N ALA A 158 -20.28 6.12 -22.32
CA ALA A 158 -21.22 6.47 -21.26
C ALA A 158 -22.30 5.39 -21.05
N ALA A 159 -22.87 4.87 -22.13
CA ALA A 159 -23.90 3.83 -22.08
C ALA A 159 -23.35 2.50 -21.53
N ILE A 160 -22.12 2.13 -21.90
CA ILE A 160 -21.43 0.94 -21.36
C ILE A 160 -21.22 1.10 -19.87
N TYR A 161 -20.77 2.26 -19.41
CA TYR A 161 -20.55 2.53 -17.98
C TYR A 161 -21.86 2.45 -17.17
N GLU A 162 -22.93 3.06 -17.63
CA GLU A 162 -24.26 2.97 -16.96
C GLU A 162 -24.72 1.51 -16.87
N PHE A 163 -24.55 0.72 -17.93
CA PHE A 163 -24.91 -0.70 -17.93
C PHE A 163 -24.16 -1.49 -16.86
N PHE A 164 -22.85 -1.28 -16.71
CA PHE A 164 -22.06 -1.97 -15.67
C PHE A 164 -22.35 -1.45 -14.26
N ARG A 165 -22.70 -0.18 -14.09
CA ARG A 165 -23.09 0.37 -12.80
C ARG A 165 -24.41 -0.25 -12.30
N GLU A 166 -25.42 -0.32 -13.15
CA GLU A 166 -26.73 -0.88 -12.81
C GLU A 166 -26.68 -2.41 -12.51
N ASN A 167 -25.74 -3.13 -13.10
CA ASN A 167 -25.58 -4.56 -12.87
C ASN A 167 -24.62 -4.91 -11.68
N LYS A 168 -24.06 -3.91 -10.99
CA LYS A 168 -23.31 -4.12 -9.73
C LYS A 168 -24.23 -4.23 -8.50
N GLU A 169 -25.50 -3.87 -8.59
CA GLU A 169 -26.46 -3.88 -7.49
C GLU A 169 -27.34 -5.16 -7.44
N THR A 170 -27.01 -6.17 -8.25
CA THR A 170 -27.63 -7.51 -8.24
C THR A 170 -26.64 -8.57 -7.80
#